data_a83c6599ba41c852adfe71988dcbb261
#
_entry.id   a83c6599ba41c852adfe71988dcbb261
#
_cell.length_a   1.000
_cell.length_b   1.000
_cell.length_c   1.000
_cell.angle_alpha   90.00
_cell.angle_beta   90.00
_cell.angle_gamma   90.00
#
_symmetry.space_group_name_H-M   'P 1'
#
loop_
_entity.id
_entity.type
_entity.pdbx_description
1 polymer ?
#
loop_
_entity_poly.entity_id
_entity_poly.type
_entity_poly.pdbx_seq_one_letter_code
_entity_poly.pdbx_strand_id
1 'polypeptide(L)'
;LAAAPAWASSRTGFVFFEGTQYPLPVVFVQGEAPGPTVMVQGGIQGDEPTGFLAAQYIAESRVLKGNLIVVPRANVPSIHVHQRAVNVDMNRRFDRDYNQFYEDRLARAVRFLLSQSSALIHLHEGSGFYDPVYVSPLRNPSRWGQSVIIDARVYESLNLARLVSDALKEINTTVKNPDYQFKLFDTRTFEPGSRYRAEMRKSLTYYALSSLNIPAMAVEVSKNIGQLGWKVKHQVYATSVLLKHCGVVIVPPEIDEAEVERSYERSQNIKVNGRKLDGKPLAVAPGGTLTVEPAEKTDPHGQVLAVFASDRQGQNLVDAPRMALESFGELETRVDGRKVGTTTVQFAGAMPPPLPPGPPVFVCWLNGKSVQVKSGGSIRAVAGDQFLIEGVLGSKWKEVLNFKGYTAKPHENDGQDMGWEIILDPDAFIDRYRMPSPVSGAVRYQITRETPGARPASFYVDIEPRRVQSIKLVNAKGQAVVVRWASGGEVNLPPGDYTVAETASNGPQSRILTLAGTRPVKPGDTFRVEPGRPLLFSIKQATTFAGLGVMTLAPRQAGVKAAPPRAEQPRAERPRAEQPRAERPEAADHKRLSGTPVPKKLVY
;
A
#
# COMPACT_ATOMS: atom_id res chain seq x y z
N LEU A 1 20.26 -34.84 27.36
CA LEU A 1 20.10 -33.60 26.60
C LEU A 1 19.29 -33.96 25.35
N ALA A 2 17.95 -33.74 25.38
CA ALA A 2 17.13 -33.87 24.19
C ALA A 2 17.54 -32.73 23.22
N ALA A 3 17.89 -33.08 21.99
CA ALA A 3 18.16 -32.11 20.96
C ALA A 3 16.87 -31.29 20.73
N ALA A 4 16.97 -29.97 20.88
CA ALA A 4 15.87 -29.09 20.50
C ALA A 4 15.50 -29.37 19.04
N PRO A 5 14.21 -29.39 18.67
CA PRO A 5 13.83 -29.62 17.28
C PRO A 5 14.51 -28.56 16.40
N ALA A 6 15.19 -29.02 15.36
CA ALA A 6 15.78 -28.15 14.36
C ALA A 6 14.64 -27.35 13.71
N TRP A 7 14.59 -26.05 13.93
CA TRP A 7 13.62 -25.15 13.30
C TRP A 7 14.02 -25.03 11.83
N ALA A 8 13.17 -25.48 10.92
CA ALA A 8 13.34 -25.18 9.52
C ALA A 8 12.94 -23.72 9.27
N SER A 9 13.78 -22.96 8.57
CA SER A 9 13.39 -21.60 8.17
C SER A 9 12.14 -21.66 7.29
N SER A 10 11.16 -20.82 7.56
CA SER A 10 9.96 -20.72 6.74
C SER A 10 9.83 -19.32 6.15
N ARG A 11 9.38 -19.27 4.89
CA ARG A 11 9.11 -18.02 4.17
C ARG A 11 7.68 -18.03 3.68
N THR A 12 6.94 -16.95 3.98
CA THR A 12 5.55 -16.79 3.56
C THR A 12 5.37 -15.41 2.95
N GLY A 13 4.93 -15.35 1.70
CA GLY A 13 4.55 -14.11 1.03
C GLY A 13 3.08 -13.78 1.28
N PHE A 14 2.79 -12.50 1.43
CA PHE A 14 1.43 -11.97 1.47
C PHE A 14 1.37 -10.65 0.71
N VAL A 15 0.25 -10.40 0.01
CA VAL A 15 0.03 -9.12 -0.66
C VAL A 15 -1.17 -8.44 -0.01
N PHE A 16 -0.93 -7.33 0.68
CA PHE A 16 -2.01 -6.44 1.11
C PHE A 16 -2.50 -5.63 -0.09
N PHE A 17 -3.75 -5.22 -0.09
CA PHE A 17 -4.38 -4.48 -1.18
C PHE A 17 -4.32 -5.22 -2.53
N GLU A 18 -4.34 -6.55 -2.49
CA GLU A 18 -4.31 -7.41 -3.68
C GLU A 18 -5.46 -7.06 -4.64
N GLY A 19 -5.13 -6.94 -5.93
CA GLY A 19 -6.08 -6.57 -6.98
C GLY A 19 -6.43 -5.07 -7.04
N THR A 20 -5.72 -4.20 -6.29
CA THR A 20 -5.77 -2.75 -6.46
C THR A 20 -4.57 -2.25 -7.27
N GLN A 21 -4.59 -0.97 -7.64
CA GLN A 21 -3.44 -0.32 -8.31
C GLN A 21 -2.23 -0.12 -7.37
N TYR A 22 -2.39 -0.35 -6.05
CA TYR A 22 -1.33 -0.15 -5.04
C TYR A 22 -1.12 -1.39 -4.15
N PRO A 23 -0.81 -2.56 -4.75
CA PRO A 23 -0.52 -3.76 -3.97
C PRO A 23 0.71 -3.53 -3.08
N LEU A 24 0.68 -4.09 -1.87
CA LEU A 24 1.80 -4.03 -0.92
C LEU A 24 2.30 -5.46 -0.67
N PRO A 25 3.32 -5.92 -1.39
CA PRO A 25 3.93 -7.23 -1.17
C PRO A 25 4.73 -7.24 0.13
N VAL A 26 4.56 -8.28 0.92
CA VAL A 26 5.26 -8.48 2.20
C VAL A 26 5.77 -9.92 2.27
N VAL A 27 6.98 -10.10 2.75
CA VAL A 27 7.59 -11.40 3.00
C VAL A 27 7.87 -11.54 4.49
N PHE A 28 7.28 -12.56 5.10
CA PHE A 28 7.55 -12.96 6.47
C PHE A 28 8.56 -14.11 6.44
N VAL A 29 9.69 -13.97 7.13
CA VAL A 29 10.69 -15.02 7.22
C VAL A 29 10.91 -15.36 8.69
N GLN A 30 10.64 -16.60 9.04
CA GLN A 30 11.00 -17.17 10.34
C GLN A 30 12.39 -17.81 10.22
N GLY A 31 13.30 -17.46 11.12
CA GLY A 31 14.66 -17.99 11.11
C GLY A 31 14.79 -19.36 11.75
N GLU A 32 15.97 -19.95 11.57
CA GLU A 32 16.33 -21.29 12.06
C GLU A 32 16.49 -21.34 13.59
N ALA A 33 16.77 -20.20 14.21
CA ALA A 33 16.84 -20.07 15.67
C ALA A 33 15.98 -18.90 16.16
N PRO A 34 15.40 -19.00 17.38
CA PRO A 34 14.63 -17.92 17.98
C PRO A 34 15.42 -16.62 18.10
N GLY A 35 14.72 -15.50 17.95
CA GLY A 35 15.28 -14.17 18.11
C GLY A 35 14.24 -13.08 17.83
N PRO A 36 14.65 -11.80 17.82
CA PRO A 36 13.75 -10.69 17.55
C PRO A 36 13.23 -10.71 16.11
N THR A 37 12.15 -9.99 15.87
CA THR A 37 11.62 -9.71 14.53
C THR A 37 12.04 -8.30 14.12
N VAL A 38 12.72 -8.16 12.99
CA VAL A 38 13.13 -6.86 12.44
C VAL A 38 12.42 -6.60 11.12
N MET A 39 11.91 -5.38 10.95
CA MET A 39 11.33 -4.96 9.68
C MET A 39 12.38 -4.32 8.79
N VAL A 40 12.43 -4.75 7.52
CA VAL A 40 13.21 -4.12 6.47
C VAL A 40 12.25 -3.62 5.40
N GLN A 41 12.35 -2.33 5.06
CA GLN A 41 11.49 -1.73 4.06
C GLN A 41 12.31 -1.01 2.99
N GLY A 42 11.98 -1.27 1.71
CA GLY A 42 12.44 -0.53 0.54
C GLY A 42 11.28 0.03 -0.28
N GLY A 43 11.58 0.86 -1.28
CA GLY A 43 10.63 1.31 -2.28
C GLY A 43 9.49 2.17 -1.77
N ILE A 44 9.69 2.96 -0.72
CA ILE A 44 8.71 3.97 -0.30
C ILE A 44 8.67 5.14 -1.27
N GLN A 45 9.76 5.38 -1.96
CA GLN A 45 9.94 6.37 -3.03
C GLN A 45 10.37 5.62 -4.29
N GLY A 46 9.62 5.82 -5.38
CA GLY A 46 9.75 5.00 -6.59
C GLY A 46 10.97 5.32 -7.44
N ASP A 47 11.63 6.46 -7.22
CA ASP A 47 12.86 6.89 -7.88
C ASP A 47 14.15 6.42 -7.15
N GLU A 48 14.02 5.43 -6.24
CA GLU A 48 15.09 4.90 -5.42
C GLU A 48 15.27 3.38 -5.62
N PRO A 49 15.74 2.94 -6.82
CA PRO A 49 15.77 1.51 -7.20
C PRO A 49 16.64 0.65 -6.31
N THR A 50 17.76 1.18 -5.79
CA THR A 50 18.64 0.40 -4.92
C THR A 50 17.90 -0.10 -3.69
N GLY A 51 17.04 0.74 -3.08
CA GLY A 51 16.32 0.42 -1.84
C GLY A 51 15.37 -0.77 -2.01
N PHE A 52 14.58 -0.80 -3.08
CA PHE A 52 13.65 -1.91 -3.28
C PHE A 52 14.33 -3.18 -3.80
N LEU A 53 15.40 -3.07 -4.58
CA LEU A 53 16.18 -4.24 -5.00
C LEU A 53 16.92 -4.85 -3.81
N ALA A 54 17.58 -4.04 -2.99
CA ALA A 54 18.26 -4.53 -1.80
C ALA A 54 17.27 -5.21 -0.82
N ALA A 55 16.10 -4.62 -0.61
CA ALA A 55 15.06 -5.25 0.21
C ALA A 55 14.60 -6.60 -0.37
N GLN A 56 14.55 -6.74 -1.70
CA GLN A 56 14.23 -8.02 -2.35
C GLN A 56 15.28 -9.08 -2.03
N TYR A 57 16.58 -8.78 -2.16
CA TYR A 57 17.66 -9.69 -1.78
C TYR A 57 17.63 -10.05 -0.28
N ILE A 58 17.28 -9.10 0.58
CA ILE A 58 17.06 -9.38 2.01
C ILE A 58 15.88 -10.35 2.22
N ALA A 59 14.79 -10.20 1.46
CA ALA A 59 13.64 -11.11 1.52
C ALA A 59 14.01 -12.54 1.07
N GLU A 60 15.01 -12.69 0.22
CA GLU A 60 15.51 -13.97 -0.31
C GLU A 60 16.59 -14.61 0.58
N SER A 61 17.09 -13.88 1.59
CA SER A 61 18.14 -14.33 2.47
C SER A 61 17.74 -15.54 3.31
N ARG A 62 18.70 -16.40 3.61
CA ARG A 62 18.58 -17.42 4.66
C ARG A 62 18.71 -16.74 6.02
N VAL A 63 17.73 -16.92 6.90
CA VAL A 63 17.73 -16.32 8.23
C VAL A 63 18.15 -17.38 9.24
N LEU A 64 19.36 -17.23 9.81
CA LEU A 64 19.91 -18.17 10.78
C LEU A 64 19.37 -17.94 12.20
N LYS A 65 19.05 -16.68 12.55
CA LYS A 65 18.54 -16.32 13.87
C LYS A 65 17.61 -15.12 13.77
N GLY A 66 16.49 -15.16 14.53
CA GLY A 66 15.48 -14.12 14.54
C GLY A 66 14.51 -14.24 13.36
N ASN A 67 13.74 -13.20 13.10
CA ASN A 67 12.74 -13.19 12.05
C ASN A 67 12.80 -11.88 11.28
N LEU A 68 12.28 -11.90 10.03
CA LEU A 68 12.16 -10.71 9.22
C LEU A 68 10.70 -10.48 8.79
N ILE A 69 10.32 -9.20 8.76
CA ILE A 69 9.20 -8.69 7.97
C ILE A 69 9.82 -7.81 6.90
N VAL A 70 9.76 -8.23 5.64
CA VAL A 70 10.34 -7.48 4.54
C VAL A 70 9.24 -6.91 3.66
N VAL A 71 9.28 -5.60 3.43
CA VAL A 71 8.42 -4.89 2.48
C VAL A 71 9.31 -4.38 1.35
N PRO A 72 9.53 -5.16 0.29
CA PRO A 72 10.51 -4.78 -0.74
C PRO A 72 10.08 -3.53 -1.51
N ARG A 73 8.81 -3.43 -1.86
CA ARG A 73 8.25 -2.37 -2.70
C ARG A 73 7.03 -1.76 -2.04
N ALA A 74 7.27 -0.79 -1.15
CA ALA A 74 6.22 -0.21 -0.32
C ALA A 74 5.24 0.68 -1.08
N ASN A 75 5.66 1.27 -2.22
CA ASN A 75 4.83 2.17 -3.02
C ASN A 75 4.94 1.82 -4.52
N VAL A 76 4.28 0.74 -4.90
CA VAL A 76 4.31 0.21 -6.27
C VAL A 76 3.89 1.26 -7.33
N PRO A 77 2.82 2.06 -7.17
CA PRO A 77 2.49 3.08 -8.16
C PRO A 77 3.59 4.12 -8.37
N SER A 78 4.29 4.56 -7.32
CA SER A 78 5.39 5.51 -7.48
C SER A 78 6.61 4.87 -8.17
N ILE A 79 6.85 3.58 -7.94
CA ILE A 79 7.87 2.80 -8.67
C ILE A 79 7.50 2.73 -10.16
N HIS A 80 6.24 2.42 -10.51
CA HIS A 80 5.79 2.33 -11.91
C HIS A 80 6.09 3.60 -12.71
N VAL A 81 5.92 4.76 -12.10
CA VAL A 81 6.18 6.05 -12.77
C VAL A 81 7.59 6.59 -12.54
N HIS A 82 8.41 5.88 -11.76
CA HIS A 82 9.77 6.27 -11.38
C HIS A 82 9.81 7.69 -10.77
N GLN A 83 8.94 7.94 -9.81
CA GLN A 83 8.85 9.23 -9.12
C GLN A 83 8.90 9.03 -7.61
N ARG A 84 9.32 10.07 -6.90
CA ARG A 84 9.34 10.06 -5.43
C ARG A 84 7.95 9.81 -4.83
N ALA A 85 6.91 10.33 -5.44
CA ALA A 85 5.52 10.20 -5.02
C ALA A 85 4.58 10.34 -6.21
N VAL A 86 3.38 9.78 -6.13
CA VAL A 86 2.29 10.01 -7.09
C VAL A 86 1.41 11.15 -6.59
N ASN A 87 0.79 11.00 -5.42
CA ASN A 87 -0.07 12.02 -4.82
C ASN A 87 0.68 12.81 -3.74
N VAL A 88 1.25 12.09 -2.77
CA VAL A 88 1.97 12.67 -1.62
C VAL A 88 3.17 11.80 -1.28
N ASP A 89 4.22 12.40 -0.71
CA ASP A 89 5.34 11.62 -0.20
C ASP A 89 4.88 10.73 0.95
N MET A 90 4.82 9.41 0.69
CA MET A 90 4.38 8.43 1.67
C MET A 90 5.22 8.48 2.95
N ASN A 91 6.54 8.80 2.85
CA ASN A 91 7.41 8.96 4.02
C ASN A 91 7.15 10.27 4.80
N ARG A 92 6.02 10.92 4.55
CA ARG A 92 5.50 12.08 5.31
C ARG A 92 4.07 11.83 5.82
N ARG A 93 3.66 10.55 5.93
CA ARG A 93 2.28 10.16 6.28
C ARG A 93 2.18 9.27 7.53
N PHE A 94 3.23 9.26 8.39
CA PHE A 94 3.27 8.38 9.56
C PHE A 94 2.95 9.08 10.89
N ASP A 95 2.87 10.40 10.94
CA ASP A 95 2.61 11.18 12.15
C ASP A 95 1.17 11.08 12.68
N ARG A 96 0.21 10.75 11.81
CA ARG A 96 -1.22 10.60 12.16
C ARG A 96 -1.95 9.73 11.14
N ASP A 97 -3.23 9.44 11.39
CA ASP A 97 -4.10 8.79 10.42
C ASP A 97 -4.65 9.80 9.41
N TYR A 98 -4.19 9.64 8.18
CA TYR A 98 -4.73 10.30 7.01
C TYR A 98 -5.63 9.33 6.25
N ASN A 99 -6.59 9.83 5.46
CA ASN A 99 -7.47 8.97 4.65
C ASN A 99 -7.87 9.63 3.31
N GLN A 100 -6.94 10.34 2.69
CA GLN A 100 -7.23 11.03 1.42
C GLN A 100 -6.73 10.25 0.21
N PHE A 101 -5.51 9.69 0.30
CA PHE A 101 -4.82 9.06 -0.82
C PHE A 101 -4.51 7.58 -0.54
N TYR A 102 -4.14 6.85 -1.59
CA TYR A 102 -3.72 5.46 -1.43
C TYR A 102 -2.46 5.34 -0.55
N GLU A 103 -1.56 6.33 -0.58
CA GLU A 103 -0.37 6.36 0.28
C GLU A 103 -0.73 6.35 1.77
N ASP A 104 -1.87 6.92 2.15
CA ASP A 104 -2.37 6.91 3.52
C ASP A 104 -2.78 5.49 3.95
N ARG A 105 -3.36 4.73 3.02
CA ARG A 105 -3.76 3.33 3.22
C ARG A 105 -2.54 2.43 3.36
N LEU A 106 -1.54 2.62 2.49
CA LEU A 106 -0.24 1.94 2.59
C LEU A 106 0.46 2.26 3.92
N ALA A 107 0.49 3.52 4.33
CA ALA A 107 1.09 3.94 5.60
C ALA A 107 0.43 3.25 6.81
N ARG A 108 -0.91 3.08 6.81
CA ARG A 108 -1.61 2.32 7.87
C ARG A 108 -1.18 0.86 7.93
N ALA A 109 -1.06 0.19 6.77
CA ALA A 109 -0.62 -1.20 6.71
C ALA A 109 0.85 -1.34 7.15
N VAL A 110 1.72 -0.41 6.75
CA VAL A 110 3.12 -0.38 7.17
C VAL A 110 3.25 -0.16 8.67
N ARG A 111 2.49 0.76 9.28
CA ARG A 111 2.46 0.93 10.75
C ARG A 111 2.02 -0.35 11.47
N PHE A 112 1.02 -1.05 10.93
CA PHE A 112 0.57 -2.33 11.47
C PHE A 112 1.69 -3.39 11.40
N LEU A 113 2.42 -3.50 10.28
CA LEU A 113 3.54 -4.43 10.16
C LEU A 113 4.68 -4.07 11.12
N LEU A 114 5.00 -2.78 11.20
CA LEU A 114 6.06 -2.29 12.07
C LEU A 114 5.75 -2.51 13.56
N SER A 115 4.49 -2.44 13.98
CA SER A 115 4.09 -2.71 15.37
C SER A 115 4.37 -4.15 15.83
N GLN A 116 4.71 -5.05 14.91
CA GLN A 116 5.11 -6.43 15.17
C GLN A 116 6.63 -6.61 15.23
N SER A 117 7.39 -5.54 15.10
CA SER A 117 8.85 -5.56 14.97
C SER A 117 9.51 -4.91 16.18
N SER A 118 10.73 -5.34 16.46
CA SER A 118 11.59 -4.80 17.52
C SER A 118 12.63 -3.81 17.00
N ALA A 119 12.74 -3.63 15.68
CA ALA A 119 13.58 -2.63 15.02
C ALA A 119 13.13 -2.40 13.58
N LEU A 120 13.54 -1.27 13.00
CA LEU A 120 13.31 -0.90 11.60
C LEU A 120 14.64 -0.59 10.91
N ILE A 121 14.82 -1.16 9.72
CA ILE A 121 15.85 -0.74 8.76
C ILE A 121 15.13 -0.29 7.48
N HIS A 122 15.29 0.98 7.11
CA HIS A 122 14.61 1.63 6.01
C HIS A 122 15.61 1.94 4.90
N LEU A 123 15.34 1.52 3.66
CA LEU A 123 16.31 1.55 2.56
C LEU A 123 15.96 2.63 1.55
N HIS A 124 16.94 3.49 1.27
CA HIS A 124 16.79 4.67 0.42
C HIS A 124 17.98 4.90 -0.51
N GLU A 125 17.80 5.85 -1.42
CA GLU A 125 18.88 6.49 -2.16
C GLU A 125 18.86 8.01 -1.93
N GLY A 126 19.98 8.54 -1.41
CA GLY A 126 20.14 9.98 -1.18
C GLY A 126 20.97 10.69 -2.25
N SER A 127 20.73 11.97 -2.45
CA SER A 127 21.56 12.79 -3.35
C SER A 127 22.91 13.11 -2.74
N GLY A 128 23.98 13.05 -3.56
CA GLY A 128 25.35 13.37 -3.14
C GLY A 128 25.90 12.42 -2.08
N PHE A 129 26.84 12.91 -1.30
CA PHE A 129 27.53 12.18 -0.23
C PHE A 129 27.42 12.99 1.05
N TYR A 130 26.83 12.41 2.07
CA TYR A 130 26.78 13.08 3.37
C TYR A 130 28.16 13.23 3.98
N ASP A 131 28.46 14.40 4.46
CA ASP A 131 29.63 14.69 5.28
C ASP A 131 29.25 15.73 6.34
N PRO A 132 29.65 15.53 7.62
CA PRO A 132 29.38 16.53 8.66
C PRO A 132 30.09 17.88 8.42
N VAL A 133 31.12 17.88 7.55
CA VAL A 133 31.86 19.07 7.14
C VAL A 133 31.66 19.32 5.65
N TYR A 134 31.59 20.58 5.25
CA TYR A 134 31.51 20.93 3.83
C TYR A 134 32.84 20.61 3.12
N VAL A 135 32.80 19.75 2.13
CA VAL A 135 33.96 19.38 1.28
C VAL A 135 33.74 19.89 -0.14
N SER A 136 32.53 19.71 -0.69
CA SER A 136 32.19 20.10 -2.05
C SER A 136 30.67 20.24 -2.21
N PRO A 137 30.16 20.76 -3.35
CA PRO A 137 28.72 20.77 -3.63
C PRO A 137 28.04 19.40 -3.59
N LEU A 138 28.79 18.31 -3.89
CA LEU A 138 28.29 16.95 -3.82
C LEU A 138 28.57 16.26 -2.49
N ARG A 139 29.47 16.81 -1.64
CA ARG A 139 29.83 16.25 -0.32
C ARG A 139 29.76 17.30 0.75
N ASN A 140 28.70 17.28 1.54
CA ASN A 140 28.45 18.30 2.56
C ASN A 140 27.29 17.88 3.50
N PRO A 141 27.02 18.64 4.58
CA PRO A 141 25.98 18.34 5.56
C PRO A 141 24.53 18.40 5.02
N SER A 142 24.31 18.85 3.79
CA SER A 142 22.98 18.92 3.17
C SER A 142 22.71 17.72 2.22
N ARG A 143 23.66 16.83 2.07
CA ARG A 143 23.53 15.63 1.27
C ARG A 143 23.10 14.45 2.15
N TRP A 144 22.53 13.41 1.51
CA TRP A 144 21.94 12.29 2.22
C TRP A 144 22.66 10.97 1.91
N GLY A 145 23.18 10.81 0.70
CA GLY A 145 23.78 9.58 0.22
C GLY A 145 25.03 9.15 1.00
N GLN A 146 25.32 7.87 0.99
CA GLN A 146 26.38 7.19 1.72
C GLN A 146 26.33 7.46 3.24
N SER A 147 25.12 7.30 3.80
CA SER A 147 24.92 7.48 5.23
C SER A 147 24.00 6.42 5.84
N VAL A 148 24.13 6.27 7.15
CA VAL A 148 23.11 5.62 7.99
C VAL A 148 22.52 6.71 8.87
N ILE A 149 21.22 6.97 8.64
CA ILE A 149 20.50 8.07 9.28
C ILE A 149 19.80 7.59 10.54
N ILE A 150 19.88 8.42 11.58
CA ILE A 150 19.13 8.28 12.82
C ILE A 150 18.43 9.59 13.17
N ASP A 151 17.31 9.51 13.86
CA ASP A 151 16.54 10.70 14.28
C ASP A 151 17.03 11.32 15.60
N ALA A 152 17.80 10.57 16.39
CA ALA A 152 18.46 11.01 17.62
C ALA A 152 19.65 10.10 17.95
N ARG A 153 20.70 10.62 18.58
CA ARG A 153 21.84 9.82 19.05
C ARG A 153 21.45 8.85 20.15
N VAL A 154 20.65 9.34 21.09
CA VAL A 154 20.07 8.59 22.21
C VAL A 154 18.60 8.96 22.29
N TYR A 155 17.73 7.97 22.44
CA TYR A 155 16.32 8.15 22.70
C TYR A 155 15.90 7.18 23.80
N GLU A 156 15.52 7.69 24.96
CA GLU A 156 15.27 6.91 26.18
C GLU A 156 16.43 5.94 26.48
N SER A 157 16.20 4.63 26.46
CA SER A 157 17.23 3.60 26.68
C SER A 157 17.99 3.19 25.41
N LEU A 158 17.61 3.71 24.25
CA LEU A 158 18.17 3.34 22.95
C LEU A 158 19.36 4.24 22.60
N ASN A 159 20.57 3.66 22.51
CA ASN A 159 21.76 4.37 22.03
C ASN A 159 22.01 4.06 20.55
N LEU A 160 21.30 4.78 19.67
CA LEU A 160 21.37 4.58 18.20
C LEU A 160 22.75 4.98 17.65
N ALA A 161 23.36 6.04 18.19
CA ALA A 161 24.67 6.48 17.75
C ALA A 161 25.73 5.40 17.97
N ARG A 162 25.73 4.72 19.11
CA ARG A 162 26.63 3.60 19.40
C ARG A 162 26.37 2.43 18.46
N LEU A 163 25.11 1.99 18.35
CA LEU A 163 24.71 0.89 17.47
C LEU A 163 25.19 1.12 16.03
N VAL A 164 24.88 2.30 15.46
CA VAL A 164 25.26 2.62 14.07
C VAL A 164 26.76 2.82 13.94
N SER A 165 27.45 3.45 14.90
CA SER A 165 28.91 3.64 14.83
C SER A 165 29.65 2.31 14.86
N ASP A 166 29.20 1.35 15.67
CA ASP A 166 29.81 0.03 15.72
C ASP A 166 29.51 -0.77 14.42
N ALA A 167 28.31 -0.67 13.88
CA ALA A 167 27.98 -1.25 12.58
C ALA A 167 28.80 -0.65 11.44
N LEU A 168 29.01 0.66 11.41
CA LEU A 168 29.78 1.35 10.36
C LEU A 168 31.24 0.94 10.32
N LYS A 169 31.85 0.57 11.45
CA LYS A 169 33.23 0.01 11.48
C LYS A 169 33.31 -1.27 10.64
N GLU A 170 32.27 -2.14 10.75
CA GLU A 170 32.20 -3.39 9.99
C GLU A 170 31.79 -3.12 8.52
N ILE A 171 30.76 -2.31 8.28
CA ILE A 171 30.27 -1.97 6.94
C ILE A 171 31.40 -1.41 6.06
N ASN A 172 32.15 -0.46 6.57
CA ASN A 172 33.17 0.24 5.80
C ASN A 172 34.43 -0.60 5.50
N THR A 173 34.58 -1.77 6.13
CA THR A 173 35.69 -2.69 5.77
C THR A 173 35.57 -3.21 4.34
N THR A 174 34.35 -3.31 3.81
CA THR A 174 34.12 -3.81 2.44
C THR A 174 34.11 -2.71 1.40
N VAL A 175 34.03 -1.44 1.81
CA VAL A 175 33.97 -0.29 0.91
C VAL A 175 35.40 0.19 0.63
N LYS A 176 35.97 -0.31 -0.48
CA LYS A 176 37.39 -0.03 -0.85
C LYS A 176 37.64 1.45 -1.16
N ASN A 177 36.69 2.13 -1.80
CA ASN A 177 36.82 3.56 -2.11
C ASN A 177 36.46 4.39 -0.87
N PRO A 178 37.38 5.15 -0.27
CA PRO A 178 37.11 5.97 0.91
C PRO A 178 35.98 6.99 0.69
N ASP A 179 35.81 7.47 -0.54
CA ASP A 179 34.77 8.40 -0.89
C ASP A 179 33.37 7.78 -0.86
N TYR A 180 33.27 6.45 -0.88
CA TYR A 180 32.00 5.73 -0.85
C TYR A 180 31.68 5.14 0.53
N GLN A 181 32.50 5.40 1.54
CA GLN A 181 32.28 4.94 2.89
C GLN A 181 31.02 5.60 3.49
N PHE A 182 30.22 4.80 4.20
CA PHE A 182 29.04 5.28 4.89
C PHE A 182 29.40 6.07 6.16
N LYS A 183 28.65 7.12 6.41
CA LYS A 183 28.80 7.97 7.61
C LYS A 183 27.53 7.96 8.45
N LEU A 184 27.66 8.16 9.77
CA LEU A 184 26.55 8.38 10.65
C LEU A 184 25.95 9.77 10.40
N PHE A 185 24.66 9.82 10.06
CA PHE A 185 23.92 11.05 9.90
C PHE A 185 22.83 11.17 10.99
N ASP A 186 23.02 12.10 11.91
CA ASP A 186 22.04 12.43 12.95
C ASP A 186 21.23 13.65 12.53
N THR A 187 19.94 13.46 12.22
CA THR A 187 19.04 14.56 11.84
C THR A 187 18.61 15.40 13.03
N ARG A 188 18.83 14.93 14.26
CA ARG A 188 18.43 15.60 15.49
C ARG A 188 16.95 16.00 15.49
N THR A 189 16.07 15.12 14.99
CA THR A 189 14.65 15.38 14.74
C THR A 189 13.91 15.80 16.00
N PHE A 190 14.38 15.39 17.18
CA PHE A 190 13.78 15.76 18.47
C PHE A 190 14.20 17.16 18.96
N GLU A 191 15.32 17.69 18.46
CA GLU A 191 15.82 19.00 18.88
C GLU A 191 15.01 20.15 18.24
N PRO A 192 14.59 21.18 19.01
CA PRO A 192 13.80 22.30 18.47
C PRO A 192 14.47 23.06 17.31
N GLY A 193 15.81 23.16 17.34
CA GLY A 193 16.60 23.88 16.34
C GLY A 193 16.97 23.06 15.09
N SER A 194 16.56 21.80 14.99
CA SER A 194 16.89 21.00 13.80
C SER A 194 16.10 21.47 12.58
N ARG A 195 16.81 21.73 11.48
CA ARG A 195 16.21 22.07 10.18
C ARG A 195 15.38 20.92 9.58
N TYR A 196 15.60 19.69 10.03
CA TYR A 196 14.91 18.51 9.55
C TYR A 196 13.62 18.22 10.32
N ARG A 197 13.43 18.84 11.48
CA ARG A 197 12.39 18.51 12.45
C ARG A 197 10.99 18.48 11.85
N ALA A 198 10.60 19.49 11.07
CA ALA A 198 9.24 19.61 10.55
C ALA A 198 8.85 18.41 9.65
N GLU A 199 9.77 17.99 8.78
CA GLU A 199 9.50 16.92 7.82
C GLU A 199 9.81 15.53 8.37
N MET A 200 10.91 15.37 9.13
CA MET A 200 11.29 14.05 9.65
C MET A 200 10.31 13.55 10.73
N ARG A 201 9.63 14.40 11.46
CA ARG A 201 8.58 13.99 12.42
C ARG A 201 7.39 13.27 11.77
N LYS A 202 7.27 13.34 10.46
CA LYS A 202 6.24 12.64 9.68
C LYS A 202 6.76 11.33 9.07
N SER A 203 8.06 11.01 9.24
CA SER A 203 8.71 9.84 8.63
C SER A 203 8.42 8.55 9.37
N LEU A 204 8.67 7.44 8.69
CA LEU A 204 8.53 6.10 9.28
C LEU A 204 9.56 5.84 10.38
N THR A 205 10.82 6.30 10.22
CA THR A 205 11.87 6.13 11.24
C THR A 205 11.53 6.88 12.53
N TYR A 206 11.04 8.12 12.40
CA TYR A 206 10.58 8.87 13.55
C TYR A 206 9.38 8.20 14.25
N TYR A 207 8.40 7.69 13.48
CA TYR A 207 7.27 6.95 14.04
C TYR A 207 7.72 5.70 14.81
N ALA A 208 8.65 4.92 14.25
CA ALA A 208 9.21 3.74 14.92
C ALA A 208 9.84 4.10 16.27
N LEU A 209 10.63 5.17 16.28
CA LEU A 209 11.34 5.60 17.49
C LEU A 209 10.39 6.26 18.51
N SER A 210 9.57 7.23 18.08
CA SER A 210 8.74 8.03 18.99
C SER A 210 7.48 7.34 19.49
N SER A 211 6.87 6.49 18.66
CA SER A 211 5.56 5.85 18.96
C SER A 211 5.68 4.41 19.42
N LEU A 212 6.71 3.69 18.96
CA LEU A 212 6.91 2.27 19.28
C LEU A 212 8.12 2.04 20.20
N ASN A 213 8.96 3.04 20.40
CA ASN A 213 10.19 2.95 21.20
C ASN A 213 11.12 1.82 20.72
N ILE A 214 11.28 1.67 19.40
CA ILE A 214 12.15 0.68 18.79
C ILE A 214 13.25 1.35 17.97
N PRO A 215 14.49 0.77 17.90
CA PRO A 215 15.56 1.29 17.07
C PRO A 215 15.12 1.41 15.62
N ALA A 216 15.40 2.56 15.00
CA ALA A 216 15.10 2.82 13.60
C ALA A 216 16.27 3.51 12.91
N MET A 217 16.70 2.98 11.77
CA MET A 217 17.78 3.50 10.96
C MET A 217 17.38 3.51 9.49
N ALA A 218 17.79 4.56 8.76
CA ALA A 218 17.68 4.56 7.30
C ALA A 218 19.07 4.42 6.68
N VAL A 219 19.20 3.54 5.68
CA VAL A 219 20.44 3.32 4.91
C VAL A 219 20.30 4.04 3.57
N GLU A 220 21.09 5.08 3.38
CA GLU A 220 21.08 5.92 2.18
C GLU A 220 22.30 5.62 1.30
N VAL A 221 22.09 4.99 0.14
CA VAL A 221 23.16 4.88 -0.88
C VAL A 221 23.10 6.09 -1.79
N SER A 222 24.26 6.55 -2.27
CA SER A 222 24.28 7.77 -3.11
C SER A 222 23.72 7.54 -4.51
N LYS A 223 22.76 8.37 -4.94
CA LYS A 223 22.30 8.46 -6.34
C LYS A 223 23.42 8.81 -7.32
N ASN A 224 24.52 9.39 -6.81
CA ASN A 224 25.66 9.79 -7.63
C ASN A 224 26.68 8.66 -7.89
N ILE A 225 26.45 7.45 -7.36
CA ILE A 225 27.15 6.23 -7.75
C ILE A 225 26.40 5.61 -8.92
N GLY A 226 27.05 5.53 -10.09
CA GLY A 226 26.40 5.09 -11.34
C GLY A 226 26.11 3.59 -11.41
N GLN A 227 26.89 2.76 -10.73
CA GLN A 227 26.76 1.29 -10.79
C GLN A 227 25.67 0.80 -9.84
N LEU A 228 24.52 0.42 -10.40
CA LEU A 228 23.39 -0.09 -9.62
C LEU A 228 23.75 -1.37 -8.86
N GLY A 229 24.42 -2.30 -9.52
CA GLY A 229 24.85 -3.57 -8.90
C GLY A 229 25.72 -3.34 -7.67
N TRP A 230 26.70 -2.42 -7.77
CA TRP A 230 27.52 -2.02 -6.64
C TRP A 230 26.67 -1.45 -5.49
N LYS A 231 25.76 -0.55 -5.80
CA LYS A 231 24.86 0.06 -4.81
C LYS A 231 24.02 -0.99 -4.07
N VAL A 232 23.37 -1.88 -4.82
CA VAL A 232 22.54 -2.96 -4.26
C VAL A 232 23.37 -3.86 -3.34
N LYS A 233 24.52 -4.33 -3.79
CA LYS A 233 25.40 -5.20 -3.02
C LYS A 233 25.83 -4.57 -1.69
N HIS A 234 26.25 -3.32 -1.72
CA HIS A 234 26.71 -2.63 -0.51
C HIS A 234 25.56 -2.24 0.42
N GLN A 235 24.37 -1.94 -0.10
CA GLN A 235 23.20 -1.71 0.72
C GLN A 235 22.68 -3.00 1.39
N VAL A 236 22.70 -4.14 0.69
CA VAL A 236 22.40 -5.46 1.27
C VAL A 236 23.40 -5.80 2.37
N TYR A 237 24.70 -5.60 2.12
CA TYR A 237 25.73 -5.85 3.14
C TYR A 237 25.54 -4.94 4.37
N ALA A 238 25.36 -3.64 4.18
CA ALA A 238 25.11 -2.70 5.26
C ALA A 238 23.85 -3.09 6.07
N THR A 239 22.79 -3.50 5.39
CA THR A 239 21.56 -3.99 6.03
C THR A 239 21.82 -5.26 6.84
N SER A 240 22.59 -6.21 6.30
CA SER A 240 22.94 -7.46 7.00
C SER A 240 23.71 -7.21 8.29
N VAL A 241 24.65 -6.27 8.27
CA VAL A 241 25.40 -5.86 9.48
C VAL A 241 24.48 -5.20 10.50
N LEU A 242 23.61 -4.27 10.08
CA LEU A 242 22.66 -3.62 10.98
C LEU A 242 21.66 -4.62 11.58
N LEU A 243 21.19 -5.60 10.79
CA LEU A 243 20.34 -6.70 11.27
C LEU A 243 21.04 -7.50 12.37
N LYS A 244 22.33 -7.82 12.20
CA LYS A 244 23.16 -8.51 13.20
C LYS A 244 23.21 -7.72 14.51
N HIS A 245 23.41 -6.40 14.44
CA HIS A 245 23.39 -5.52 15.62
C HIS A 245 21.99 -5.41 16.25
N CYS A 246 20.92 -5.68 15.51
CA CYS A 246 19.56 -5.79 16.01
C CYS A 246 19.18 -7.22 16.44
N GLY A 247 20.16 -8.18 16.45
CA GLY A 247 19.95 -9.56 16.93
C GLY A 247 19.38 -10.54 15.90
N VAL A 248 19.30 -10.13 14.61
CA VAL A 248 18.91 -10.99 13.48
C VAL A 248 20.12 -11.30 12.64
N VAL A 249 20.37 -12.59 12.37
CA VAL A 249 21.53 -13.03 11.58
C VAL A 249 21.05 -13.64 10.27
N ILE A 250 21.50 -13.11 9.17
CA ILE A 250 21.14 -13.56 7.81
C ILE A 250 22.37 -13.93 6.99
N VAL A 251 22.15 -14.75 5.96
CA VAL A 251 23.08 -15.00 4.85
C VAL A 251 22.34 -14.59 3.58
N PRO A 252 22.65 -13.41 3.01
CA PRO A 252 22.04 -12.99 1.75
C PRO A 252 22.52 -13.89 0.61
N PRO A 253 21.75 -14.01 -0.50
CA PRO A 253 22.21 -14.64 -1.71
C PRO A 253 23.43 -13.89 -2.27
N GLU A 254 24.23 -14.57 -3.06
CA GLU A 254 25.33 -13.93 -3.78
C GLU A 254 24.79 -12.92 -4.80
N ILE A 255 25.38 -11.74 -4.85
CA ILE A 255 24.94 -10.66 -5.72
C ILE A 255 25.97 -10.47 -6.83
N ASP A 256 25.63 -10.89 -8.03
CA ASP A 256 26.35 -10.55 -9.25
C ASP A 256 25.97 -9.13 -9.69
N GLU A 257 26.89 -8.20 -9.51
CA GLU A 257 26.69 -6.78 -9.85
C GLU A 257 26.33 -6.58 -11.33
N ALA A 258 26.93 -7.37 -12.22
CA ALA A 258 26.66 -7.30 -13.66
C ALA A 258 25.27 -7.88 -14.00
N GLU A 259 24.81 -8.88 -13.26
CA GLU A 259 23.45 -9.41 -13.44
C GLU A 259 22.39 -8.41 -12.98
N VAL A 260 22.63 -7.70 -11.88
CA VAL A 260 21.72 -6.62 -11.43
C VAL A 260 21.58 -5.55 -12.51
N GLU A 261 22.69 -5.14 -13.16
CA GLU A 261 22.64 -4.18 -14.27
C GLU A 261 21.83 -4.72 -15.46
N ARG A 262 22.04 -5.98 -15.85
CA ARG A 262 21.33 -6.63 -16.98
C ARG A 262 19.87 -7.01 -16.68
N SER A 263 19.46 -7.00 -15.42
CA SER A 263 18.10 -7.44 -15.04
C SER A 263 17.01 -6.65 -15.75
N TYR A 264 17.27 -5.41 -16.11
CA TYR A 264 16.34 -4.55 -16.85
C TYR A 264 16.44 -4.68 -18.38
N GLU A 265 17.44 -5.36 -18.91
CA GLU A 265 17.60 -5.63 -20.34
C GLU A 265 16.77 -6.83 -20.81
N ARG A 266 16.31 -7.67 -19.87
CA ARG A 266 15.48 -8.85 -20.17
C ARG A 266 14.14 -8.40 -20.75
N SER A 267 13.83 -8.91 -21.95
CA SER A 267 12.54 -8.64 -22.59
C SER A 267 11.42 -9.23 -21.73
N GLN A 268 10.55 -8.37 -21.24
CA GLN A 268 9.35 -8.81 -20.53
C GLN A 268 8.34 -9.34 -21.55
N ASN A 269 7.91 -10.58 -21.36
CA ASN A 269 6.88 -11.19 -22.18
C ASN A 269 5.52 -10.70 -21.70
N ILE A 270 4.91 -9.79 -22.47
CA ILE A 270 3.57 -9.29 -22.20
C ILE A 270 2.62 -9.83 -23.26
N LYS A 271 1.43 -10.18 -22.82
CA LYS A 271 0.32 -10.52 -23.69
C LYS A 271 -0.74 -9.42 -23.61
N VAL A 272 -1.27 -9.06 -24.75
CA VAL A 272 -2.45 -8.21 -24.87
C VAL A 272 -3.53 -8.98 -25.60
N ASN A 273 -4.68 -9.15 -24.99
CA ASN A 273 -5.76 -10.01 -25.50
C ASN A 273 -5.25 -11.42 -25.90
N GLY A 274 -4.37 -12.01 -25.06
CA GLY A 274 -3.76 -13.31 -25.26
C GLY A 274 -2.64 -13.38 -26.30
N ARG A 275 -2.35 -12.28 -27.03
CA ARG A 275 -1.25 -12.20 -28.01
C ARG A 275 0.00 -11.63 -27.37
N LYS A 276 1.14 -12.28 -27.58
CA LYS A 276 2.44 -11.78 -27.12
C LYS A 276 2.80 -10.51 -27.89
N LEU A 277 3.27 -9.48 -27.18
CA LEU A 277 3.84 -8.28 -27.80
C LEU A 277 5.23 -8.62 -28.34
N ASP A 278 5.38 -8.59 -29.66
CA ASP A 278 6.62 -8.92 -30.38
C ASP A 278 7.19 -7.70 -31.15
N GLY A 279 6.80 -6.49 -30.75
CA GLY A 279 7.19 -5.26 -31.41
C GLY A 279 6.37 -4.91 -32.66
N LYS A 280 5.45 -5.76 -33.09
CA LYS A 280 4.52 -5.47 -34.20
C LYS A 280 3.35 -4.63 -33.70
N PRO A 281 2.75 -3.82 -34.60
CA PRO A 281 1.54 -3.08 -34.26
C PRO A 281 0.43 -3.97 -33.73
N LEU A 282 -0.19 -3.57 -32.63
CA LEU A 282 -1.32 -4.26 -32.02
C LEU A 282 -2.62 -3.75 -32.63
N ALA A 283 -3.38 -4.64 -33.30
CA ALA A 283 -4.72 -4.29 -33.76
C ALA A 283 -5.73 -4.45 -32.62
N VAL A 284 -6.47 -3.40 -32.31
CA VAL A 284 -7.54 -3.36 -31.31
C VAL A 284 -8.84 -2.91 -31.97
N ALA A 285 -9.92 -3.66 -31.74
CA ALA A 285 -11.23 -3.23 -32.22
C ALA A 285 -11.77 -2.08 -31.36
N PRO A 286 -12.30 -1.02 -31.95
CA PRO A 286 -12.97 0.06 -31.22
C PRO A 286 -14.11 -0.51 -30.34
N GLY A 287 -14.18 -0.11 -29.07
CA GLY A 287 -15.15 -0.63 -28.10
C GLY A 287 -14.88 -2.06 -27.62
N GLY A 288 -13.81 -2.69 -28.09
CA GLY A 288 -13.37 -4.00 -27.59
C GLY A 288 -12.72 -3.92 -26.21
N THR A 289 -12.68 -5.05 -25.51
CA THR A 289 -11.97 -5.15 -24.22
C THR A 289 -10.47 -5.27 -24.46
N LEU A 290 -9.70 -4.49 -23.71
CA LEU A 290 -8.25 -4.58 -23.66
C LEU A 290 -7.85 -5.28 -22.35
N THR A 291 -7.21 -6.44 -22.47
CA THR A 291 -6.65 -7.17 -21.32
C THR A 291 -5.14 -7.26 -21.50
N VAL A 292 -4.40 -6.76 -20.53
CA VAL A 292 -2.93 -6.80 -20.50
C VAL A 292 -2.50 -7.69 -19.34
N GLU A 293 -1.70 -8.70 -19.64
CA GLU A 293 -1.22 -9.66 -18.64
C GLU A 293 0.24 -10.02 -18.89
N PRO A 294 1.04 -10.27 -17.84
CA PRO A 294 2.38 -10.81 -18.01
C PRO A 294 2.27 -12.22 -18.62
N ALA A 295 3.19 -12.55 -19.53
CA ALA A 295 3.22 -13.89 -20.14
C ALA A 295 3.68 -14.96 -19.16
N GLU A 296 4.46 -14.56 -18.15
CA GLU A 296 4.95 -15.39 -17.04
C GLU A 296 4.47 -14.78 -15.73
N LYS A 297 3.80 -15.61 -14.91
CA LYS A 297 3.18 -15.15 -13.65
C LYS A 297 4.16 -14.90 -12.52
N THR A 298 5.42 -15.27 -12.66
CA THR A 298 6.44 -15.13 -11.61
C THR A 298 7.70 -14.50 -12.19
N ASP A 299 8.00 -13.29 -11.75
CA ASP A 299 9.34 -12.74 -11.90
C ASP A 299 10.19 -13.26 -10.74
N PRO A 300 11.31 -13.97 -11.00
CA PRO A 300 12.18 -14.47 -9.95
C PRO A 300 12.79 -13.38 -9.07
N HIS A 301 12.82 -12.13 -9.54
CA HIS A 301 13.36 -10.99 -8.80
C HIS A 301 12.31 -10.05 -8.22
N GLY A 302 11.03 -10.42 -8.26
CA GLY A 302 9.93 -9.62 -7.73
C GLY A 302 9.76 -8.26 -8.43
N GLN A 303 10.27 -8.11 -9.66
CA GLN A 303 10.12 -6.88 -10.44
C GLN A 303 8.66 -6.58 -10.71
N VAL A 304 8.28 -5.29 -10.66
CA VAL A 304 6.92 -4.88 -10.95
C VAL A 304 6.79 -4.38 -12.38
N LEU A 305 5.82 -4.98 -13.07
CA LEU A 305 5.51 -4.69 -14.46
C LEU A 305 4.36 -3.69 -14.54
N ALA A 306 4.52 -2.65 -15.37
CA ALA A 306 3.47 -1.73 -15.73
C ALA A 306 3.37 -1.56 -17.23
N VAL A 307 2.15 -1.39 -17.73
CA VAL A 307 1.84 -1.03 -19.11
C VAL A 307 0.90 0.15 -19.09
N PHE A 308 1.28 1.22 -19.77
CA PHE A 308 0.50 2.45 -19.86
C PHE A 308 0.10 2.73 -21.30
N ALA A 309 -1.12 3.22 -21.51
CA ALA A 309 -1.43 3.94 -22.74
C ALA A 309 -0.67 5.27 -22.74
N SER A 310 -0.13 5.69 -23.90
CA SER A 310 0.75 6.86 -24.02
C SER A 310 0.09 8.18 -23.59
N ASP A 311 -1.23 8.26 -23.69
CA ASP A 311 -2.04 9.42 -23.28
C ASP A 311 -2.54 9.34 -21.81
N ARG A 312 -2.30 8.22 -21.10
CA ARG A 312 -2.79 7.96 -19.73
C ARG A 312 -1.73 7.37 -18.83
N GLN A 313 -0.60 8.04 -18.71
CA GLN A 313 0.47 7.62 -17.80
C GLN A 313 -0.02 7.70 -16.35
N GLY A 314 0.22 6.62 -15.60
CA GLY A 314 -0.23 6.47 -14.22
C GLY A 314 -1.41 5.52 -14.03
N GLN A 315 -2.09 5.12 -15.11
CA GLN A 315 -3.10 4.05 -15.08
C GLN A 315 -2.49 2.76 -15.62
N ASN A 316 -1.99 1.91 -14.73
CA ASN A 316 -1.43 0.62 -15.12
C ASN A 316 -2.53 -0.29 -15.68
N LEU A 317 -2.32 -0.81 -16.88
CA LEU A 317 -3.26 -1.70 -17.57
C LEU A 317 -3.05 -3.19 -17.25
N VAL A 318 -1.97 -3.54 -16.52
CA VAL A 318 -1.70 -4.93 -16.15
C VAL A 318 -2.76 -5.42 -15.18
N ASP A 319 -3.31 -6.60 -15.46
CA ASP A 319 -4.38 -7.26 -14.68
C ASP A 319 -5.64 -6.42 -14.46
N ALA A 320 -5.80 -5.35 -15.26
CA ALA A 320 -6.94 -4.44 -15.19
C ALA A 320 -7.63 -4.35 -16.54
N PRO A 321 -8.63 -5.20 -16.85
CA PRO A 321 -9.34 -5.15 -18.12
C PRO A 321 -9.99 -3.78 -18.32
N ARG A 322 -9.91 -3.28 -19.56
CA ARG A 322 -10.46 -1.99 -19.99
C ARG A 322 -11.23 -2.16 -21.31
N MET A 323 -12.16 -1.28 -21.57
CA MET A 323 -12.74 -1.16 -22.89
C MET A 323 -11.97 -0.11 -23.68
N ALA A 324 -11.62 -0.43 -24.92
CA ALA A 324 -10.98 0.51 -25.84
C ALA A 324 -12.02 1.47 -26.44
N LEU A 325 -12.59 2.36 -25.60
CA LEU A 325 -13.62 3.34 -26.03
C LEU A 325 -13.02 4.53 -26.77
N GLU A 326 -11.76 4.85 -26.49
CA GLU A 326 -11.01 5.93 -27.14
C GLU A 326 -9.75 5.37 -27.81
N SER A 327 -9.32 6.00 -28.89
CA SER A 327 -8.06 5.64 -29.54
C SER A 327 -6.87 6.17 -28.77
N PHE A 328 -5.82 5.38 -28.68
CA PHE A 328 -4.50 5.76 -28.19
C PHE A 328 -3.43 5.17 -29.11
N GLY A 329 -2.31 5.89 -29.27
CA GLY A 329 -1.31 5.55 -30.29
C GLY A 329 -0.37 4.43 -29.90
N GLU A 330 -0.03 4.32 -28.61
CA GLU A 330 1.02 3.42 -28.12
C GLU A 330 0.72 2.87 -26.74
N LEU A 331 1.25 1.67 -26.48
CA LEU A 331 1.42 1.09 -25.15
C LEU A 331 2.89 1.19 -24.76
N GLU A 332 3.17 1.76 -23.61
CA GLU A 332 4.50 1.82 -23.02
C GLU A 332 4.63 0.77 -21.92
N THR A 333 5.64 -0.09 -22.03
CA THR A 333 5.96 -1.10 -21.04
C THR A 333 7.09 -0.62 -20.14
N ARG A 334 6.90 -0.74 -18.82
CA ARG A 334 7.91 -0.43 -17.81
C ARG A 334 8.12 -1.60 -16.86
N VAL A 335 9.37 -1.75 -16.42
CA VAL A 335 9.78 -2.69 -15.36
C VAL A 335 10.46 -1.88 -14.26
N ASP A 336 9.94 -1.97 -13.03
CA ASP A 336 10.38 -1.14 -11.90
C ASP A 336 10.53 0.36 -12.29
N GLY A 337 9.57 0.85 -13.09
CA GLY A 337 9.54 2.23 -13.59
C GLY A 337 10.44 2.54 -14.80
N ARG A 338 11.36 1.67 -15.16
CA ARG A 338 12.21 1.84 -16.36
C ARG A 338 11.44 1.43 -17.61
N LYS A 339 11.42 2.28 -18.61
CA LYS A 339 10.84 1.98 -19.91
C LYS A 339 11.67 0.91 -20.63
N VAL A 340 11.05 -0.23 -20.92
CA VAL A 340 11.69 -1.38 -21.57
C VAL A 340 11.14 -1.66 -22.96
N GLY A 341 10.04 -1.03 -23.35
CA GLY A 341 9.48 -1.19 -24.69
C GLY A 341 8.31 -0.27 -24.98
N THR A 342 7.98 -0.16 -26.26
CA THR A 342 6.82 0.55 -26.80
C THR A 342 6.18 -0.29 -27.89
N THR A 343 4.85 -0.37 -27.91
CA THR A 343 4.09 -1.08 -28.95
C THR A 343 3.06 -0.13 -29.55
N THR A 344 3.12 0.07 -30.85
CA THR A 344 2.13 0.86 -31.58
C THR A 344 0.76 0.17 -31.56
N VAL A 345 -0.30 0.93 -31.31
CA VAL A 345 -1.68 0.42 -31.34
C VAL A 345 -2.38 0.98 -32.58
N GLN A 346 -3.01 0.09 -33.32
CA GLN A 346 -3.84 0.42 -34.47
C GLN A 346 -5.29 0.06 -34.16
N PHE A 347 -6.17 1.04 -34.21
CA PHE A 347 -7.60 0.78 -34.13
C PHE A 347 -8.09 0.28 -35.49
N ALA A 348 -8.36 -1.04 -35.58
CA ALA A 348 -8.80 -1.71 -36.78
C ALA A 348 -10.26 -2.16 -36.65
N GLY A 349 -11.08 -1.82 -37.63
CA GLY A 349 -12.49 -2.16 -37.68
C GLY A 349 -13.42 -0.95 -37.73
N ALA A 350 -14.67 -1.19 -38.03
CA ALA A 350 -15.70 -0.15 -37.96
C ALA A 350 -15.99 0.21 -36.51
N MET A 351 -16.10 1.52 -36.23
CA MET A 351 -16.68 1.95 -34.95
C MET A 351 -18.04 1.27 -34.76
N PRO A 352 -18.37 0.81 -33.56
CA PRO A 352 -19.72 0.35 -33.28
C PRO A 352 -20.74 1.39 -33.75
N PRO A 353 -21.84 0.99 -34.38
CA PRO A 353 -22.84 1.94 -34.83
C PRO A 353 -23.26 2.83 -33.65
N PRO A 354 -23.49 4.14 -33.87
CA PRO A 354 -23.96 5.00 -32.82
C PRO A 354 -25.26 4.40 -32.25
N LEU A 355 -25.37 4.42 -30.93
CA LEU A 355 -26.57 3.96 -30.27
C LEU A 355 -27.78 4.76 -30.79
N PRO A 356 -28.97 4.13 -30.90
CA PRO A 356 -30.18 4.81 -31.26
C PRO A 356 -30.42 6.03 -30.33
N PRO A 357 -31.12 7.07 -30.79
CA PRO A 357 -31.40 8.25 -30.00
C PRO A 357 -32.02 7.86 -28.65
N GLY A 358 -31.34 8.19 -27.57
CA GLY A 358 -31.75 7.83 -26.21
C GLY A 358 -30.92 8.51 -25.16
N PRO A 359 -31.21 8.30 -23.86
CA PRO A 359 -30.37 8.80 -22.80
C PRO A 359 -28.99 8.12 -22.87
N PRO A 360 -27.89 8.87 -22.61
CA PRO A 360 -26.55 8.31 -22.58
C PRO A 360 -26.44 7.10 -21.64
N VAL A 361 -25.67 6.08 -22.07
CA VAL A 361 -25.36 4.89 -21.29
C VAL A 361 -23.91 4.95 -20.87
N PHE A 362 -23.67 5.03 -19.58
CA PHE A 362 -22.33 5.02 -19.01
C PHE A 362 -21.83 3.59 -18.84
N VAL A 363 -20.56 3.37 -19.10
CA VAL A 363 -19.86 2.11 -18.89
C VAL A 363 -18.93 2.26 -17.70
N CYS A 364 -19.06 1.37 -16.74
CA CYS A 364 -18.26 1.35 -15.52
C CYS A 364 -17.78 -0.07 -15.22
N TRP A 365 -16.79 -0.19 -14.34
CA TRP A 365 -16.37 -1.44 -13.76
C TRP A 365 -16.58 -1.40 -12.25
N LEU A 366 -17.20 -2.44 -11.70
CA LEU A 366 -17.37 -2.62 -10.27
C LEU A 366 -16.76 -3.97 -9.86
N ASN A 367 -15.71 -3.96 -9.05
CA ASN A 367 -14.97 -5.15 -8.66
C ASN A 367 -14.55 -6.03 -9.86
N GLY A 368 -14.05 -5.42 -10.93
CA GLY A 368 -13.62 -6.11 -12.16
C GLY A 368 -14.74 -6.61 -13.07
N LYS A 369 -16.02 -6.29 -12.78
CA LYS A 369 -17.17 -6.63 -13.63
C LYS A 369 -17.70 -5.38 -14.31
N SER A 370 -17.93 -5.46 -15.63
CA SER A 370 -18.53 -4.37 -16.40
C SER A 370 -19.99 -4.16 -16.01
N VAL A 371 -20.36 -2.90 -15.80
CA VAL A 371 -21.73 -2.46 -15.45
C VAL A 371 -22.11 -1.30 -16.35
N GLN A 372 -23.30 -1.37 -16.94
CA GLN A 372 -23.85 -0.28 -17.73
C GLN A 372 -24.99 0.40 -16.96
N VAL A 373 -24.99 1.72 -16.97
CA VAL A 373 -26.03 2.52 -16.31
C VAL A 373 -26.51 3.63 -17.24
N LYS A 374 -27.85 3.75 -17.39
CA LYS A 374 -28.48 4.85 -18.14
C LYS A 374 -28.41 6.14 -17.33
N SER A 375 -28.36 7.27 -18.03
CA SER A 375 -28.51 8.59 -17.40
C SER A 375 -29.74 8.64 -16.50
N GLY A 376 -29.58 9.16 -15.28
CA GLY A 376 -30.59 9.17 -14.21
C GLY A 376 -30.66 7.89 -13.36
N GLY A 377 -30.00 6.81 -13.77
CA GLY A 377 -29.94 5.56 -13.02
C GLY A 377 -28.93 5.57 -11.87
N SER A 378 -28.83 4.44 -11.15
CA SER A 378 -27.86 4.27 -10.06
C SER A 378 -27.21 2.88 -10.06
N ILE A 379 -26.00 2.83 -9.53
CA ILE A 379 -25.23 1.61 -9.24
C ILE A 379 -25.22 1.42 -7.71
N ARG A 380 -25.49 0.21 -7.23
CA ARG A 380 -25.30 -0.15 -5.81
C ARG A 380 -23.91 -0.74 -5.62
N ALA A 381 -23.24 -0.27 -4.59
CA ALA A 381 -21.90 -0.70 -4.21
C ALA A 381 -21.75 -0.75 -2.68
N VAL A 382 -20.67 -1.33 -2.22
CA VAL A 382 -20.33 -1.43 -0.79
C VAL A 382 -19.01 -0.72 -0.54
N ALA A 383 -18.87 -0.05 0.61
CA ALA A 383 -17.64 0.62 1.00
C ALA A 383 -16.42 -0.32 0.86
N GLY A 384 -15.35 0.17 0.24
CA GLY A 384 -14.17 -0.60 -0.11
C GLY A 384 -14.25 -1.36 -1.45
N ASP A 385 -15.35 -1.24 -2.20
CA ASP A 385 -15.40 -1.77 -3.58
C ASP A 385 -14.51 -0.95 -4.51
N GLN A 386 -13.94 -1.62 -5.52
CA GLN A 386 -13.25 -0.98 -6.64
C GLN A 386 -14.26 -0.53 -7.69
N PHE A 387 -14.12 0.71 -8.10
CA PHE A 387 -14.96 1.31 -9.12
C PHE A 387 -14.10 2.02 -10.15
N LEU A 388 -14.52 2.00 -11.41
CA LEU A 388 -13.88 2.73 -12.48
C LEU A 388 -14.94 3.19 -13.47
N ILE A 389 -14.84 4.43 -13.90
CA ILE A 389 -15.66 5.00 -14.96
C ILE A 389 -14.90 4.81 -16.28
N GLU A 390 -15.41 3.97 -17.16
CA GLU A 390 -14.76 3.69 -18.45
C GLU A 390 -15.09 4.75 -19.51
N GLY A 391 -16.36 5.20 -19.57
CA GLY A 391 -16.79 6.18 -20.55
C GLY A 391 -18.30 6.14 -20.83
N VAL A 392 -18.68 6.64 -22.01
CA VAL A 392 -20.06 6.66 -22.51
C VAL A 392 -20.15 5.84 -23.79
N LEU A 393 -21.04 4.85 -23.79
CA LEU A 393 -21.18 3.93 -24.91
C LEU A 393 -21.60 4.67 -26.19
N GLY A 394 -20.88 4.40 -27.29
CA GLY A 394 -21.14 5.00 -28.59
C GLY A 394 -20.93 6.52 -28.66
N SER A 395 -20.18 7.09 -27.73
CA SER A 395 -19.85 8.51 -27.75
C SER A 395 -18.83 8.82 -28.85
N LYS A 396 -19.02 9.95 -29.52
CA LYS A 396 -18.09 10.56 -30.47
C LYS A 396 -17.22 11.65 -29.83
N TRP A 397 -17.45 11.93 -28.55
CA TRP A 397 -16.80 13.00 -27.82
C TRP A 397 -15.61 12.46 -27.02
N LYS A 398 -14.59 13.31 -26.83
CA LYS A 398 -13.60 13.08 -25.77
C LYS A 398 -14.29 13.39 -24.44
N GLU A 399 -14.70 12.36 -23.74
CA GLU A 399 -15.53 12.47 -22.55
C GLU A 399 -14.78 13.10 -21.37
N VAL A 400 -15.51 13.90 -20.60
CA VAL A 400 -15.11 14.38 -19.26
C VAL A 400 -16.18 13.92 -18.28
N LEU A 401 -15.82 12.98 -17.42
CA LEU A 401 -16.72 12.35 -16.44
C LEU A 401 -16.20 12.58 -15.03
N ASN A 402 -16.95 13.35 -14.26
CA ASN A 402 -16.59 13.84 -12.94
C ASN A 402 -17.38 13.11 -11.85
N PHE A 403 -16.69 12.37 -10.99
CA PHE A 403 -17.26 11.77 -9.78
C PHE A 403 -17.25 12.82 -8.66
N LYS A 404 -18.39 13.45 -8.42
CA LYS A 404 -18.51 14.51 -7.41
C LYS A 404 -18.17 14.00 -6.02
N GLY A 405 -17.14 14.60 -5.42
CA GLY A 405 -16.62 14.22 -4.10
C GLY A 405 -15.33 13.42 -4.12
N TYR A 406 -14.97 12.83 -5.26
CA TYR A 406 -13.67 12.19 -5.46
C TYR A 406 -12.69 13.15 -6.16
N THR A 407 -11.42 12.95 -5.99
CA THR A 407 -10.37 13.59 -6.77
C THR A 407 -9.21 12.61 -6.97
N ALA A 408 -8.89 12.34 -8.21
CA ALA A 408 -7.77 11.47 -8.57
C ALA A 408 -6.42 12.16 -8.34
N LYS A 409 -6.37 13.49 -8.44
CA LYS A 409 -5.16 14.29 -8.31
C LYS A 409 -5.32 15.36 -7.23
N PRO A 410 -4.42 15.43 -6.24
CA PRO A 410 -4.57 16.33 -5.09
C PRO A 410 -4.49 17.82 -5.42
N HIS A 411 -3.80 18.19 -6.51
CA HIS A 411 -3.52 19.57 -6.87
C HIS A 411 -4.19 20.02 -8.17
N GLU A 412 -4.81 19.09 -8.90
CA GLU A 412 -5.44 19.33 -10.19
C GLU A 412 -6.76 18.58 -10.25
N ASN A 413 -7.84 19.22 -9.83
CA ASN A 413 -9.17 18.70 -10.10
C ASN A 413 -9.67 19.31 -11.42
N ASP A 414 -9.38 18.66 -12.53
CA ASP A 414 -9.87 19.00 -13.87
C ASP A 414 -11.26 18.43 -14.14
N GLY A 415 -11.86 17.77 -13.16
CA GLY A 415 -13.15 17.09 -13.29
C GLY A 415 -13.08 15.81 -14.12
N GLN A 416 -11.88 15.29 -14.42
CA GLN A 416 -11.71 14.07 -15.20
C GLN A 416 -11.32 12.90 -14.31
N ASP A 417 -12.32 12.09 -13.92
CA ASP A 417 -12.13 10.89 -13.12
C ASP A 417 -12.27 9.60 -13.96
N MET A 418 -12.48 9.72 -15.24
CA MET A 418 -12.58 8.59 -16.17
C MET A 418 -11.25 7.83 -16.27
N GLY A 419 -11.34 6.50 -16.20
CA GLY A 419 -10.19 5.61 -16.32
C GLY A 419 -9.37 5.43 -15.02
N TRP A 420 -9.63 6.21 -13.96
CA TRP A 420 -8.96 6.02 -12.67
C TRP A 420 -9.64 4.96 -11.82
N GLU A 421 -8.83 4.16 -11.13
CA GLU A 421 -9.35 3.28 -10.08
C GLU A 421 -9.80 4.11 -8.89
N ILE A 422 -11.08 3.99 -8.54
CA ILE A 422 -11.70 4.65 -7.41
C ILE A 422 -12.06 3.58 -6.37
N ILE A 423 -11.45 3.63 -5.20
CA ILE A 423 -11.96 2.85 -4.07
C ILE A 423 -13.10 3.63 -3.45
N LEU A 424 -14.28 3.02 -3.43
CA LEU A 424 -15.49 3.62 -2.89
C LEU A 424 -15.42 3.71 -1.36
N ASP A 425 -14.80 4.77 -0.88
CA ASP A 425 -14.57 5.06 0.53
C ASP A 425 -15.20 6.41 0.90
N PRO A 426 -16.45 6.42 1.39
CA PRO A 426 -17.14 7.67 1.74
C PRO A 426 -16.41 8.55 2.74
N ASP A 427 -15.55 7.95 3.59
CA ASP A 427 -14.79 8.72 4.59
C ASP A 427 -13.57 9.43 3.99
N ALA A 428 -13.18 9.05 2.76
CA ALA A 428 -12.14 9.72 1.98
C ALA A 428 -12.69 10.78 1.02
N PHE A 429 -14.00 10.77 0.77
CA PHE A 429 -14.63 11.67 -0.19
C PHE A 429 -15.01 13.01 0.45
N ILE A 430 -15.12 14.04 -0.38
CA ILE A 430 -15.49 15.40 0.05
C ILE A 430 -16.96 15.41 0.49
N ASP A 431 -17.18 15.64 1.77
CA ASP A 431 -18.47 15.47 2.45
C ASP A 431 -19.61 16.34 1.88
N ARG A 432 -19.32 17.55 1.39
CA ARG A 432 -20.33 18.44 0.78
C ARG A 432 -21.03 17.86 -0.45
N TYR A 433 -20.48 16.81 -1.07
CA TYR A 433 -21.09 16.13 -2.21
C TYR A 433 -21.85 14.87 -1.82
N ARG A 434 -21.87 14.53 -0.53
CA ARG A 434 -22.66 13.42 0.01
C ARG A 434 -24.14 13.77 -0.08
N MET A 435 -24.91 12.83 -0.62
CA MET A 435 -26.37 12.96 -0.80
C MET A 435 -27.11 11.85 -0.06
N PRO A 436 -28.36 12.08 0.34
CA PRO A 436 -29.23 11.00 0.82
C PRO A 436 -29.43 9.93 -0.26
N SER A 437 -29.33 8.67 0.12
CA SER A 437 -29.60 7.53 -0.76
C SER A 437 -31.04 7.01 -0.54
N PRO A 438 -31.74 6.54 -1.58
CA PRO A 438 -32.98 5.78 -1.42
C PRO A 438 -32.73 4.38 -0.85
N VAL A 439 -31.46 3.92 -0.79
CA VAL A 439 -31.08 2.66 -0.17
C VAL A 439 -30.81 2.90 1.31
N SER A 440 -31.51 2.18 2.18
CA SER A 440 -31.38 2.36 3.63
C SER A 440 -29.94 2.17 4.12
N GLY A 441 -29.42 3.17 4.86
CA GLY A 441 -28.09 3.15 5.42
C GLY A 441 -26.95 3.39 4.42
N ALA A 442 -27.24 3.61 3.14
CA ALA A 442 -26.26 3.98 2.13
C ALA A 442 -26.10 5.51 2.02
N VAL A 443 -24.99 5.93 1.48
CA VAL A 443 -24.74 7.31 1.04
C VAL A 443 -24.67 7.34 -0.49
N ARG A 444 -25.06 8.45 -1.09
CA ARG A 444 -25.09 8.62 -2.54
C ARG A 444 -24.12 9.68 -3.00
N TYR A 445 -23.46 9.40 -4.12
CA TYR A 445 -22.65 10.37 -4.87
C TYR A 445 -23.09 10.41 -6.33
N GLN A 446 -22.86 11.56 -6.98
CA GLN A 446 -23.24 11.78 -8.36
C GLN A 446 -22.00 11.76 -9.28
N ILE A 447 -22.12 11.10 -10.42
CA ILE A 447 -21.18 11.21 -11.54
C ILE A 447 -21.84 12.06 -12.61
N THR A 448 -21.17 13.11 -13.05
CA THR A 448 -21.67 14.06 -14.06
C THR A 448 -20.83 13.99 -15.33
N ARG A 449 -21.51 14.08 -16.48
CA ARG A 449 -20.90 14.28 -17.79
C ARG A 449 -20.71 15.78 -18.02
N GLU A 450 -19.46 16.22 -18.05
CA GLU A 450 -19.07 17.62 -18.20
C GLU A 450 -18.38 17.86 -19.57
N THR A 451 -18.55 16.96 -20.48
CA THR A 451 -17.96 16.96 -21.83
C THR A 451 -18.43 18.18 -22.63
N PRO A 452 -17.52 19.06 -23.09
CA PRO A 452 -17.90 20.24 -23.87
C PRO A 452 -18.65 19.88 -25.15
N GLY A 453 -19.77 20.53 -25.38
CA GLY A 453 -20.64 20.33 -26.57
C GLY A 453 -21.49 19.05 -26.52
N ALA A 454 -21.33 18.19 -25.56
CA ALA A 454 -22.15 17.00 -25.38
C ALA A 454 -23.40 17.32 -24.53
N ARG A 455 -24.47 16.51 -24.69
CA ARG A 455 -25.67 16.64 -23.84
C ARG A 455 -25.31 16.33 -22.38
N PRO A 456 -25.62 17.22 -21.42
CA PRO A 456 -25.44 16.93 -20.00
C PRO A 456 -26.17 15.66 -19.58
N ALA A 457 -25.52 14.86 -18.76
CA ALA A 457 -26.07 13.62 -18.26
C ALA A 457 -25.41 13.27 -16.91
N SER A 458 -26.06 12.47 -16.11
CA SER A 458 -25.50 12.01 -14.83
C SER A 458 -26.09 10.68 -14.42
N PHE A 459 -25.40 10.00 -13.52
CA PHE A 459 -25.92 8.83 -12.79
C PHE A 459 -25.39 8.87 -11.35
N TYR A 460 -25.80 7.90 -10.54
CA TYR A 460 -25.51 7.88 -9.12
C TYR A 460 -24.83 6.58 -8.70
N VAL A 461 -24.03 6.66 -7.62
CA VAL A 461 -23.52 5.49 -6.91
C VAL A 461 -24.04 5.53 -5.47
N ASP A 462 -24.76 4.49 -5.08
CA ASP A 462 -25.25 4.26 -3.73
C ASP A 462 -24.28 3.34 -3.01
N ILE A 463 -23.61 3.84 -1.97
CA ILE A 463 -22.54 3.12 -1.27
C ILE A 463 -23.05 2.71 0.11
N GLU A 464 -23.24 1.40 0.30
CA GLU A 464 -23.60 0.82 1.59
C GLU A 464 -22.35 0.62 2.47
N PRO A 465 -22.44 0.76 3.80
CA PRO A 465 -21.34 0.38 4.67
C PRO A 465 -21.08 -1.13 4.56
N ARG A 466 -19.79 -1.52 4.56
CA ARG A 466 -19.42 -2.94 4.58
C ARG A 466 -19.75 -3.53 5.95
N ARG A 467 -20.39 -4.70 5.94
CA ARG A 467 -20.82 -5.43 7.13
C ARG A 467 -20.37 -6.88 7.03
N VAL A 468 -19.64 -7.34 8.04
CA VAL A 468 -19.32 -8.76 8.20
C VAL A 468 -20.50 -9.44 8.90
N GLN A 469 -20.86 -10.63 8.43
CA GLN A 469 -22.00 -11.40 8.94
C GLN A 469 -21.54 -12.59 9.76
N SER A 470 -20.61 -13.38 9.23
CA SER A 470 -20.11 -14.57 9.89
C SER A 470 -18.74 -15.00 9.36
N ILE A 471 -18.07 -15.84 10.14
CA ILE A 471 -16.86 -16.53 9.74
C ILE A 471 -17.12 -18.02 9.85
N LYS A 472 -16.81 -18.77 8.81
CA LYS A 472 -16.85 -20.23 8.80
C LYS A 472 -15.43 -20.77 9.03
N LEU A 473 -15.24 -21.43 10.14
CA LEU A 473 -14.01 -22.11 10.51
C LEU A 473 -14.19 -23.62 10.35
N VAL A 474 -13.14 -24.33 9.96
CA VAL A 474 -13.14 -25.81 9.89
C VAL A 474 -11.99 -26.31 10.76
N ASN A 475 -12.28 -27.19 11.72
CA ASN A 475 -11.26 -27.76 12.57
C ASN A 475 -10.50 -28.92 11.87
N ALA A 476 -9.43 -29.42 12.50
CA ALA A 476 -8.61 -30.53 11.96
C ALA A 476 -9.39 -31.83 11.70
N LYS A 477 -10.59 -31.98 12.27
CA LYS A 477 -11.49 -33.13 12.04
C LYS A 477 -12.47 -32.92 10.89
N GLY A 478 -12.37 -31.78 10.17
CA GLY A 478 -13.29 -31.41 9.09
C GLY A 478 -14.65 -30.87 9.56
N GLN A 479 -14.83 -30.64 10.87
CA GLN A 479 -16.08 -30.11 11.40
C GLN A 479 -16.13 -28.60 11.23
N ALA A 480 -17.20 -28.11 10.63
CA ALA A 480 -17.42 -26.68 10.43
C ALA A 480 -18.04 -26.02 11.67
N VAL A 481 -17.50 -24.87 12.05
CA VAL A 481 -18.04 -23.98 13.07
C VAL A 481 -18.34 -22.64 12.40
N VAL A 482 -19.62 -22.26 12.37
CA VAL A 482 -20.03 -20.94 11.87
C VAL A 482 -20.12 -20.00 13.06
N VAL A 483 -19.24 -19.01 13.06
CA VAL A 483 -19.19 -17.97 14.08
C VAL A 483 -19.92 -16.74 13.54
N ARG A 484 -21.06 -16.37 14.16
CA ARG A 484 -21.74 -15.12 13.85
C ARG A 484 -20.83 -13.95 14.25
N TRP A 485 -20.62 -13.03 13.33
CA TRP A 485 -19.75 -11.90 13.61
C TRP A 485 -20.42 -10.91 14.57
N ALA A 486 -19.75 -10.63 15.69
CA ALA A 486 -20.11 -9.58 16.62
C ALA A 486 -18.82 -8.88 17.07
N SER A 487 -18.60 -7.64 16.61
CA SER A 487 -17.41 -6.87 17.00
C SER A 487 -17.37 -6.67 18.52
N GLY A 488 -16.22 -6.92 19.13
CA GLY A 488 -16.03 -6.93 20.59
C GLY A 488 -16.53 -8.21 21.28
N GLY A 489 -17.07 -9.18 20.52
CA GLY A 489 -17.56 -10.45 21.05
C GLY A 489 -16.43 -11.44 21.38
N GLU A 490 -16.77 -12.45 22.19
CA GLU A 490 -15.93 -13.59 22.49
C GLU A 490 -16.59 -14.88 22.00
N VAL A 491 -15.78 -15.76 21.42
CA VAL A 491 -16.20 -17.08 20.97
C VAL A 491 -15.30 -18.14 21.58
N ASN A 492 -15.91 -19.09 22.29
CA ASN A 492 -15.20 -20.21 22.90
C ASN A 492 -15.03 -21.35 21.91
N LEU A 493 -13.80 -21.63 21.52
CA LEU A 493 -13.42 -22.73 20.61
C LEU A 493 -12.55 -23.74 21.36
N PRO A 494 -12.69 -25.06 21.11
CA PRO A 494 -11.71 -26.02 21.55
C PRO A 494 -10.31 -25.66 21.07
N PRO A 495 -9.24 -25.89 21.90
CA PRO A 495 -7.87 -25.73 21.40
C PRO A 495 -7.61 -26.65 20.21
N GLY A 496 -6.87 -26.15 19.21
CA GLY A 496 -6.57 -26.90 17.99
C GLY A 496 -6.34 -26.03 16.78
N ASP A 497 -6.14 -26.69 15.65
CA ASP A 497 -5.93 -26.02 14.38
C ASP A 497 -7.28 -25.80 13.67
N TYR A 498 -7.44 -24.60 13.11
CA TYR A 498 -8.64 -24.16 12.39
C TYR A 498 -8.25 -23.55 11.06
N THR A 499 -8.98 -23.91 10.02
CA THR A 499 -8.88 -23.31 8.70
C THR A 499 -9.99 -22.29 8.52
N VAL A 500 -9.68 -21.09 8.03
CA VAL A 500 -10.69 -20.13 7.60
C VAL A 500 -11.27 -20.61 6.27
N ALA A 501 -12.52 -21.07 6.28
CA ALA A 501 -13.18 -21.51 5.06
C ALA A 501 -13.83 -20.33 4.30
N GLU A 502 -14.44 -19.41 5.04
CA GLU A 502 -15.19 -18.29 4.46
C GLU A 502 -15.34 -17.15 5.48
N THR A 503 -15.34 -15.92 4.99
CA THR A 503 -15.80 -14.74 5.74
C THR A 503 -16.95 -14.10 4.97
N ALA A 504 -18.17 -14.31 5.44
CA ALA A 504 -19.38 -13.79 4.80
C ALA A 504 -19.58 -12.30 5.12
N SER A 505 -19.88 -11.51 4.07
CA SER A 505 -20.18 -10.08 4.18
C SER A 505 -21.24 -9.68 3.16
N ASN A 506 -21.67 -8.43 3.19
CA ASN A 506 -22.58 -7.87 2.18
C ASN A 506 -21.90 -7.51 0.84
N GLY A 507 -20.69 -8.03 0.58
CA GLY A 507 -19.95 -7.83 -0.66
C GLY A 507 -18.92 -8.94 -0.91
N PRO A 508 -18.08 -8.84 -1.95
CA PRO A 508 -17.13 -9.88 -2.30
C PRO A 508 -16.13 -10.18 -1.17
N GLN A 509 -15.83 -11.48 -0.97
CA GLN A 509 -14.86 -11.93 0.03
C GLN A 509 -13.44 -11.40 -0.23
N SER A 510 -13.06 -11.18 -1.49
CA SER A 510 -11.78 -10.56 -1.88
C SER A 510 -11.59 -9.13 -1.32
N ARG A 511 -12.65 -8.50 -0.81
CA ARG A 511 -12.62 -7.17 -0.17
C ARG A 511 -12.50 -7.25 1.35
N ILE A 512 -12.32 -8.44 1.90
CA ILE A 512 -12.14 -8.71 3.33
C ILE A 512 -10.71 -9.18 3.58
N LEU A 513 -10.05 -8.56 4.54
CA LEU A 513 -8.78 -8.99 5.11
C LEU A 513 -9.03 -9.53 6.52
N THR A 514 -8.70 -10.78 6.73
CA THR A 514 -8.82 -11.44 8.03
C THR A 514 -7.43 -11.57 8.67
N LEU A 515 -7.32 -11.27 9.96
CA LEU A 515 -6.09 -11.40 10.74
C LEU A 515 -6.34 -12.30 11.95
N ALA A 516 -5.54 -13.36 12.08
CA ALA A 516 -5.48 -14.19 13.29
C ALA A 516 -4.29 -13.69 14.14
N GLY A 517 -4.58 -12.96 15.23
CA GLY A 517 -3.59 -12.13 15.90
C GLY A 517 -3.09 -11.04 14.95
N THR A 518 -1.82 -11.09 14.62
CA THR A 518 -1.18 -10.17 13.68
C THR A 518 -0.94 -10.80 12.30
N ARG A 519 -1.19 -12.10 12.14
CA ARG A 519 -0.96 -12.85 10.90
C ARG A 519 -2.15 -12.71 9.96
N PRO A 520 -1.94 -12.28 8.70
CA PRO A 520 -2.98 -12.35 7.68
C PRO A 520 -3.32 -13.83 7.37
N VAL A 521 -4.61 -14.11 7.23
CA VAL A 521 -5.12 -15.44 6.88
C VAL A 521 -6.12 -15.31 5.73
N LYS A 522 -5.89 -16.08 4.66
CA LYS A 522 -6.79 -16.22 3.51
C LYS A 522 -7.71 -17.43 3.71
N PRO A 523 -8.80 -17.55 2.93
CA PRO A 523 -9.54 -18.80 2.84
C PRO A 523 -8.62 -19.95 2.47
N GLY A 524 -8.69 -21.04 3.24
CA GLY A 524 -7.77 -22.18 3.14
C GLY A 524 -6.58 -22.14 4.08
N ASP A 525 -6.23 -20.98 4.65
CA ASP A 525 -5.13 -20.89 5.60
C ASP A 525 -5.55 -21.40 6.99
N THR A 526 -4.60 -22.04 7.66
CA THR A 526 -4.79 -22.59 8.99
C THR A 526 -4.11 -21.73 10.06
N PHE A 527 -4.80 -21.54 11.17
CA PHE A 527 -4.27 -20.91 12.39
C PHE A 527 -4.56 -21.78 13.60
N ARG A 528 -3.85 -21.54 14.71
CA ARG A 528 -3.97 -22.34 15.94
C ARG A 528 -4.60 -21.55 17.08
N VAL A 529 -5.56 -22.15 17.74
CA VAL A 529 -6.08 -21.72 19.05
C VAL A 529 -5.33 -22.49 20.13
N GLU A 530 -4.48 -21.80 20.88
CA GLU A 530 -3.64 -22.42 21.91
C GLU A 530 -4.41 -22.58 23.23
N PRO A 531 -4.12 -23.64 24.03
CA PRO A 531 -4.69 -23.78 25.36
C PRO A 531 -4.32 -22.56 26.24
N GLY A 532 -5.30 -21.99 26.92
CA GLY A 532 -5.09 -20.90 27.89
C GLY A 532 -4.71 -19.55 27.28
N ARG A 533 -4.60 -19.43 25.92
CA ARG A 533 -4.27 -18.19 25.23
C ARG A 533 -5.38 -17.75 24.30
N PRO A 534 -6.10 -16.67 24.64
CA PRO A 534 -7.06 -16.08 23.72
C PRO A 534 -6.36 -15.52 22.46
N LEU A 535 -6.97 -15.73 21.30
CA LEU A 535 -6.50 -15.22 20.03
C LEU A 535 -7.41 -14.06 19.58
N LEU A 536 -6.83 -12.88 19.37
CA LEU A 536 -7.56 -11.77 18.78
C LEU A 536 -7.74 -12.02 17.27
N PHE A 537 -8.97 -12.03 16.82
CA PHE A 537 -9.34 -12.19 15.42
C PHE A 537 -9.88 -10.85 14.90
N SER A 538 -9.21 -10.26 13.94
CA SER A 538 -9.55 -8.93 13.41
C SER A 538 -9.97 -9.02 11.96
N ILE A 539 -10.96 -8.21 11.58
CA ILE A 539 -11.36 -8.07 10.18
C ILE A 539 -11.18 -6.61 9.75
N LYS A 540 -10.61 -6.45 8.58
CA LYS A 540 -10.39 -5.16 7.93
C LYS A 540 -10.90 -5.18 6.49
N GLN A 541 -11.14 -4.02 5.93
CA GLN A 541 -11.34 -3.88 4.49
C GLN A 541 -10.01 -4.12 3.77
N ALA A 542 -10.00 -4.99 2.77
CA ALA A 542 -8.78 -5.35 2.05
C ALA A 542 -8.22 -4.18 1.20
N THR A 543 -9.09 -3.26 0.76
CA THR A 543 -8.71 -2.14 -0.12
C THR A 543 -8.37 -0.84 0.62
N THR A 544 -8.76 -0.67 1.88
CA THR A 544 -8.52 0.57 2.65
C THR A 544 -7.75 0.34 3.93
N PHE A 545 -7.63 -0.93 4.36
CA PHE A 545 -7.11 -1.35 5.66
C PHE A 545 -7.94 -0.83 6.86
N ALA A 546 -9.12 -0.28 6.61
CA ALA A 546 -10.04 0.17 7.66
C ALA A 546 -10.56 -1.01 8.47
N GLY A 547 -10.70 -0.82 9.78
CA GLY A 547 -11.21 -1.86 10.69
C GLY A 547 -12.71 -2.12 10.49
N LEU A 548 -13.10 -3.40 10.40
CA LEU A 548 -14.49 -3.84 10.39
C LEU A 548 -14.89 -4.51 11.70
N GLY A 549 -13.97 -4.60 12.63
CA GLY A 549 -14.18 -5.09 13.97
C GLY A 549 -13.15 -6.12 14.41
N VAL A 550 -13.23 -6.49 15.68
CA VAL A 550 -12.38 -7.47 16.34
C VAL A 550 -13.24 -8.45 17.13
N MET A 551 -12.76 -9.68 17.30
CA MET A 551 -13.40 -10.72 18.09
C MET A 551 -12.32 -11.51 18.81
N THR A 552 -12.60 -11.97 20.03
CA THR A 552 -11.69 -12.85 20.77
C THR A 552 -12.10 -14.30 20.58
N LEU A 553 -11.17 -15.13 20.09
CA LEU A 553 -11.31 -16.57 20.09
C LEU A 553 -10.67 -17.10 21.38
N ALA A 554 -11.50 -17.43 22.37
CA ALA A 554 -11.04 -17.94 23.64
C ALA A 554 -10.97 -19.49 23.62
N PRO A 555 -9.91 -20.10 24.16
CA PRO A 555 -9.87 -21.55 24.27
C PRO A 555 -10.88 -22.02 25.31
N ARG A 556 -11.76 -22.95 24.93
CA ARG A 556 -12.74 -23.55 25.85
C ARG A 556 -12.01 -24.31 26.94
N GLN A 557 -12.20 -23.93 28.22
CA GLN A 557 -11.67 -24.68 29.34
C GLN A 557 -12.32 -26.07 29.41
N ALA A 558 -11.51 -27.11 29.52
CA ALA A 558 -12.03 -28.47 29.71
C ALA A 558 -12.80 -28.53 31.04
N GLY A 559 -14.12 -28.80 30.97
CA GLY A 559 -14.97 -28.99 32.16
C GLY A 559 -16.14 -28.01 32.30
N VAL A 560 -16.23 -26.93 31.56
CA VAL A 560 -17.38 -26.03 31.64
C VAL A 560 -18.44 -26.44 30.59
N LYS A 561 -19.56 -27.01 31.04
CA LYS A 561 -20.74 -27.25 30.20
C LYS A 561 -21.25 -25.91 29.66
N ALA A 562 -21.48 -25.85 28.36
CA ALA A 562 -22.07 -24.67 27.72
C ALA A 562 -23.40 -24.31 28.40
N ALA A 563 -23.49 -23.08 28.92
CA ALA A 563 -24.80 -22.54 29.30
C ALA A 563 -25.67 -22.42 28.07
N PRO A 564 -26.95 -22.76 28.12
CA PRO A 564 -27.87 -22.59 27.00
C PRO A 564 -27.98 -21.09 26.64
N PRO A 565 -28.20 -20.75 25.37
CA PRO A 565 -28.34 -19.36 24.94
C PRO A 565 -29.46 -18.70 25.73
N ARG A 566 -29.12 -17.62 26.41
CA ARG A 566 -30.08 -16.80 27.16
C ARG A 566 -31.06 -16.19 26.14
N ALA A 567 -32.34 -16.49 26.28
CA ALA A 567 -33.40 -15.83 25.53
C ALA A 567 -33.34 -14.31 25.79
N GLU A 568 -33.30 -13.52 24.74
CA GLU A 568 -33.37 -12.07 24.84
C GLU A 568 -34.69 -11.65 25.48
N GLN A 569 -34.62 -11.06 26.67
CA GLN A 569 -35.71 -10.24 27.19
C GLN A 569 -35.68 -8.89 26.50
N PRO A 570 -36.86 -8.32 26.12
CA PRO A 570 -36.92 -7.01 25.49
C PRO A 570 -36.36 -5.94 26.43
N ARG A 571 -35.39 -5.18 25.93
CA ARG A 571 -34.76 -4.06 26.65
C ARG A 571 -35.79 -2.95 26.85
N ALA A 572 -36.19 -2.68 28.10
CA ALA A 572 -36.97 -1.50 28.44
C ALA A 572 -36.20 -0.21 28.06
N GLU A 573 -36.89 0.68 27.37
CA GLU A 573 -36.36 2.00 27.02
C GLU A 573 -36.01 2.79 28.29
N ARG A 574 -34.76 3.23 28.38
CA ARG A 574 -34.36 4.22 29.40
C ARG A 574 -34.71 5.63 28.92
N PRO A 575 -35.23 6.53 29.79
CA PRO A 575 -35.51 7.90 29.44
C PRO A 575 -34.24 8.65 29.06
N ARG A 576 -34.36 9.47 28.03
CA ARG A 576 -33.31 10.39 27.55
C ARG A 576 -32.95 11.39 28.68
N ALA A 577 -31.70 11.40 29.11
CA ALA A 577 -31.18 12.47 29.94
C ALA A 577 -30.95 13.72 29.08
N GLU A 578 -31.47 14.85 29.50
CA GLU A 578 -31.25 16.17 28.90
C GLU A 578 -29.77 16.55 29.05
N GLN A 579 -29.16 16.96 27.94
CA GLN A 579 -27.82 17.56 27.94
C GLN A 579 -27.92 19.05 28.24
N PRO A 580 -27.01 19.63 29.07
CA PRO A 580 -26.99 21.09 29.30
C PRO A 580 -26.51 21.83 28.04
N ARG A 581 -27.20 22.91 27.73
CA ARG A 581 -26.86 23.87 26.67
C ARG A 581 -25.48 24.49 26.96
N ALA A 582 -24.55 24.35 26.03
CA ALA A 582 -23.31 25.11 26.01
C ALA A 582 -23.57 26.54 25.52
N GLU A 583 -23.14 27.52 26.31
CA GLU A 583 -23.14 28.94 25.97
C GLU A 583 -22.15 29.21 24.83
N ARG A 584 -22.55 30.08 23.90
CA ARG A 584 -21.72 30.61 22.82
C ARG A 584 -20.77 31.68 23.39
N PRO A 585 -19.49 31.73 23.04
CA PRO A 585 -18.67 32.90 23.24
C PRO A 585 -18.96 33.96 22.18
N GLU A 586 -18.98 35.21 22.62
CA GLU A 586 -19.17 36.42 21.81
C GLU A 586 -18.06 36.63 20.78
N ALA A 587 -18.43 37.20 19.65
CA ALA A 587 -17.55 37.60 18.57
C ALA A 587 -16.67 38.77 18.96
N ALA A 588 -15.37 38.59 18.89
CA ALA A 588 -14.41 39.69 18.97
C ALA A 588 -14.05 40.20 17.56
N ASP A 589 -14.29 41.47 17.38
CA ASP A 589 -14.00 42.31 16.22
C ASP A 589 -12.49 42.31 15.90
N HIS A 590 -12.09 41.89 14.70
CA HIS A 590 -10.72 42.12 14.23
C HIS A 590 -10.69 42.98 12.96
N LYS A 591 -10.21 44.19 13.22
CA LYS A 591 -9.83 45.21 12.23
C LYS A 591 -8.85 44.67 11.20
N ARG A 592 -9.13 45.06 9.96
CA ARG A 592 -8.25 44.92 8.79
C ARG A 592 -6.89 45.58 9.03
N LEU A 593 -5.82 44.87 8.78
CA LEU A 593 -4.51 45.45 8.45
C LEU A 593 -4.06 44.88 7.09
N SER A 594 -3.77 45.82 6.23
CA SER A 594 -3.30 45.67 4.86
C SER A 594 -1.80 45.38 4.81
N GLY A 595 -1.41 44.50 3.87
CA GLY A 595 -0.16 44.64 3.14
C GLY A 595 1.09 44.03 3.74
N THR A 596 1.56 42.95 3.15
CA THR A 596 2.99 42.76 2.84
C THR A 596 3.22 41.50 1.93
N PRO A 597 4.34 41.41 1.24
CA PRO A 597 4.40 40.77 -0.08
C PRO A 597 4.85 39.30 -0.06
N VAL A 598 4.47 38.60 -1.13
CA VAL A 598 4.80 37.22 -1.46
C VAL A 598 6.32 37.01 -1.64
N PRO A 599 6.97 36.04 -1.02
CA PRO A 599 8.31 35.61 -1.39
C PRO A 599 8.29 34.62 -2.56
N LYS A 600 9.25 34.82 -3.45
CA LYS A 600 9.50 34.05 -4.67
C LYS A 600 9.77 32.57 -4.40
N LYS A 601 9.30 31.73 -5.35
CA LYS A 601 9.59 30.30 -5.50
C LYS A 601 11.09 30.02 -5.37
N LEU A 602 11.44 29.09 -4.51
CA LEU A 602 12.69 28.34 -4.58
C LEU A 602 12.37 26.97 -5.19
N VAL A 603 13.00 26.70 -6.34
CA VAL A 603 13.04 25.43 -7.05
C VAL A 603 14.09 24.56 -6.34
N TYR A 604 13.71 23.37 -5.92
CA TYR A 604 14.61 22.25 -5.60
C TYR A 604 14.13 20.98 -6.29
#